data_d371a96a4379fd86d3e6286354348695
#
_entry.id   d371a96a4379fd86d3e6286354348695
#
_cell.length_a   1.000
_cell.length_b   1.000
_cell.length_c   1.000
_cell.angle_alpha   90.00
_cell.angle_beta   90.00
_cell.angle_gamma   90.00
#
_symmetry.space_group_name_H-M   'P 1'
#
loop_
_entity.id
_entity.type
_entity.pdbx_description
1 polymer ?
#
loop_
_entity_poly.entity_id
_entity_poly.type
_entity_poly.pdbx_seq_one_letter_code
_entity_poly.pdbx_strand_id
1 'polypeptide(L)'
;TPGNHEYYNYDERSKELYWTDKSSNDIEITMVSVAQRILSSRKIYQVSFSDRKGNVINMEVGETGIVREVDEGIKDITGFQKEEVIGTNLYGTPLLNRQREIPSISEHWRPQFAFPVQNVPDPALAETVYYIDYQGVRFISLDSNNAKESQVEWLKKVLESNTNIWTIVTFHHPMFSPGSDRDNPEIRKLWKPILDEFKVDLILSGHDHTYARTGQIASKKIMNIPEGYEKAYDPKIGTVNVVSVSGPKMYKITKGAFAKRMAEDTQLYQIIDVNQSRLRFRAFKATGELYDEFSLKKREGKPNLLVEG
;
A
#
# COMPACT_ATOMS: atom_id res chain seq x y z
N THR A 1 8.77 -1.45 -6.45
CA THR A 1 7.72 -1.50 -5.42
C THR A 1 6.38 -1.78 -6.07
N PRO A 2 5.59 -2.75 -5.59
CA PRO A 2 4.28 -3.01 -6.16
C PRO A 2 3.29 -1.90 -5.80
N GLY A 3 2.42 -1.53 -6.75
CA GLY A 3 1.26 -0.70 -6.52
C GLY A 3 0.09 -1.50 -5.96
N ASN A 4 -1.00 -0.81 -5.62
CA ASN A 4 -2.20 -1.48 -5.12
C ASN A 4 -2.92 -2.33 -6.19
N HIS A 5 -2.60 -2.14 -7.46
CA HIS A 5 -3.12 -2.95 -8.56
C HIS A 5 -2.33 -4.24 -8.81
N GLU A 6 -1.12 -4.37 -8.28
CA GLU A 6 -0.34 -5.62 -8.26
C GLU A 6 -0.74 -6.53 -7.09
N TYR A 7 -1.61 -6.04 -6.19
CA TYR A 7 -2.27 -6.85 -5.16
C TYR A 7 -3.67 -7.21 -5.64
N TYR A 8 -3.95 -8.50 -5.71
CA TYR A 8 -5.30 -8.98 -5.95
C TYR A 8 -6.09 -8.96 -4.64
N ASN A 9 -7.18 -8.20 -4.65
CA ASN A 9 -8.27 -8.41 -3.70
C ASN A 9 -9.13 -9.61 -4.11
N TYR A 10 -8.75 -10.30 -5.19
CA TYR A 10 -9.51 -11.35 -5.85
C TYR A 10 -8.62 -12.44 -6.46
N ASP A 11 -7.82 -13.11 -5.66
CA ASP A 11 -7.47 -14.47 -5.99
C ASP A 11 -8.50 -15.38 -5.33
N GLU A 12 -9.27 -16.11 -6.14
CA GLU A 12 -10.22 -17.11 -5.65
C GLU A 12 -9.54 -18.19 -4.79
N ARG A 13 -8.20 -18.27 -4.82
CA ARG A 13 -7.37 -19.22 -4.06
C ARG A 13 -6.87 -18.70 -2.72
N SER A 14 -6.91 -17.39 -2.46
CA SER A 14 -6.37 -16.79 -1.22
C SER A 14 -7.43 -16.13 -0.34
N LYS A 15 -8.71 -16.44 -0.55
CA LYS A 15 -9.78 -16.00 0.34
C LYS A 15 -9.77 -16.85 1.60
N GLU A 16 -9.00 -16.42 2.58
CA GLU A 16 -9.28 -16.82 3.95
C GLU A 16 -10.60 -16.14 4.36
N LEU A 17 -11.66 -16.92 4.37
CA LEU A 17 -12.94 -16.49 4.87
C LEU A 17 -12.97 -16.76 6.37
N TYR A 18 -13.26 -15.75 7.17
CA TYR A 18 -13.47 -15.91 8.60
C TYR A 18 -14.95 -15.77 8.90
N TRP A 19 -15.49 -16.77 9.57
CA TRP A 19 -16.77 -16.66 10.25
C TRP A 19 -16.55 -16.31 11.70
N THR A 20 -17.48 -15.58 12.29
CA THR A 20 -17.47 -15.32 13.73
C THR A 20 -18.43 -16.29 14.38
N ASP A 21 -17.98 -17.03 15.37
CA ASP A 21 -18.85 -17.90 16.17
C ASP A 21 -19.73 -17.08 17.11
N LYS A 22 -20.68 -17.77 17.76
CA LYS A 22 -21.63 -17.16 18.73
C LYS A 22 -20.93 -16.52 19.94
N SER A 23 -19.66 -16.85 20.18
CA SER A 23 -18.79 -16.28 21.23
C SER A 23 -17.87 -15.18 20.73
N SER A 24 -18.06 -14.71 19.50
CA SER A 24 -17.25 -13.67 18.84
C SER A 24 -15.79 -14.09 18.52
N ASN A 25 -15.52 -15.39 18.41
CA ASN A 25 -14.22 -15.86 17.95
C ASN A 25 -14.20 -15.99 16.40
N ASP A 26 -13.07 -15.70 15.81
CA ASP A 26 -12.87 -15.90 14.38
C ASP A 26 -12.65 -17.38 14.07
N ILE A 27 -13.44 -17.90 13.13
CA ILE A 27 -13.32 -19.25 12.59
C ILE A 27 -12.85 -19.13 11.14
N GLU A 28 -11.67 -19.67 10.85
CA GLU A 28 -11.17 -19.74 9.48
C GLU A 28 -11.94 -20.80 8.70
N ILE A 29 -12.46 -20.40 7.54
CA ILE A 29 -13.18 -21.26 6.61
C ILE A 29 -12.63 -21.12 5.19
N THR A 30 -12.70 -22.18 4.43
CA THR A 30 -12.32 -22.20 3.01
C THR A 30 -13.56 -22.53 2.16
N MET A 31 -13.81 -21.75 1.12
CA MET A 31 -14.83 -22.10 0.14
C MET A 31 -14.34 -23.27 -0.70
N VAL A 32 -15.02 -24.41 -0.59
CA VAL A 32 -14.61 -25.67 -1.27
C VAL A 32 -15.25 -25.78 -2.65
N SER A 33 -16.51 -25.35 -2.79
CA SER A 33 -17.22 -25.40 -4.07
C SER A 33 -18.32 -24.38 -4.19
N VAL A 34 -18.58 -23.96 -5.42
CA VAL A 34 -19.76 -23.16 -5.79
C VAL A 34 -20.41 -23.77 -7.03
N ALA A 35 -21.68 -24.12 -6.94
CA ALA A 35 -22.46 -24.59 -8.08
C ALA A 35 -23.69 -23.70 -8.26
N GLN A 36 -23.91 -23.21 -9.48
CA GLN A 36 -25.09 -22.42 -9.81
C GLN A 36 -26.23 -23.35 -10.32
N ARG A 37 -27.41 -23.14 -9.79
CA ARG A 37 -28.66 -23.74 -10.30
C ARG A 37 -29.64 -22.65 -10.70
N ILE A 38 -30.47 -22.95 -11.68
CA ILE A 38 -31.61 -22.10 -12.05
C ILE A 38 -32.91 -22.83 -11.63
N LEU A 39 -33.62 -22.22 -10.70
CA LEU A 39 -34.88 -22.73 -10.23
C LEU A 39 -35.98 -21.67 -10.44
N SER A 40 -37.00 -21.98 -11.25
CA SER A 40 -38.10 -21.05 -11.52
C SER A 40 -37.69 -19.64 -11.89
N SER A 41 -36.75 -19.51 -12.82
CA SER A 41 -36.15 -18.23 -13.27
C SER A 41 -35.33 -17.47 -12.25
N ARG A 42 -35.00 -18.07 -11.11
CA ARG A 42 -34.10 -17.49 -10.09
C ARG A 42 -32.79 -18.25 -10.05
N LYS A 43 -31.69 -17.50 -9.96
CA LYS A 43 -30.39 -18.11 -9.75
C LYS A 43 -30.21 -18.45 -8.28
N ILE A 44 -29.84 -19.68 -8.03
CA ILE A 44 -29.50 -20.20 -6.70
C ILE A 44 -28.08 -20.74 -6.75
N TYR A 45 -27.32 -20.46 -5.74
CA TYR A 45 -25.94 -20.94 -5.61
C TYR A 45 -25.86 -21.92 -4.46
N GLN A 46 -25.37 -23.12 -4.74
CA GLN A 46 -24.95 -24.06 -3.71
C GLN A 46 -23.48 -23.81 -3.41
N VAL A 47 -23.18 -23.47 -2.19
CA VAL A 47 -21.84 -23.11 -1.73
C VAL A 47 -21.44 -24.05 -0.60
N SER A 48 -20.26 -24.61 -0.68
CA SER A 48 -19.69 -25.45 0.38
C SER A 48 -18.50 -24.78 0.99
N PHE A 49 -18.42 -24.77 2.32
CA PHE A 49 -17.31 -24.25 3.10
C PHE A 49 -16.73 -25.37 3.96
N SER A 50 -15.45 -25.31 4.25
CA SER A 50 -14.77 -26.20 5.18
C SER A 50 -14.00 -25.41 6.22
N ASP A 51 -14.02 -25.84 7.49
CA ASP A 51 -13.14 -25.33 8.54
C ASP A 51 -11.76 -25.97 8.46
N ARG A 52 -10.81 -25.51 9.29
CA ARG A 52 -9.44 -26.09 9.40
C ARG A 52 -9.43 -27.54 9.84
N LYS A 53 -10.49 -28.04 10.45
CA LYS A 53 -10.61 -29.43 10.89
C LYS A 53 -11.14 -30.34 9.81
N GLY A 54 -11.55 -29.78 8.65
CA GLY A 54 -12.14 -30.51 7.54
C GLY A 54 -13.64 -30.74 7.65
N ASN A 55 -14.33 -30.09 8.59
CA ASN A 55 -15.78 -30.14 8.66
C ASN A 55 -16.36 -29.31 7.51
N VAL A 56 -17.31 -29.84 6.78
CA VAL A 56 -17.91 -29.19 5.61
C VAL A 56 -19.33 -28.74 5.93
N ILE A 57 -19.65 -27.52 5.54
CA ILE A 57 -21.00 -26.95 5.59
C ILE A 57 -21.46 -26.63 4.17
N ASN A 58 -22.66 -27.04 3.82
CA ASN A 58 -23.29 -26.69 2.56
C ASN A 58 -24.40 -25.68 2.80
N MET A 59 -24.46 -24.66 1.94
CA MET A 59 -25.47 -23.62 1.97
C MET A 59 -26.11 -23.45 0.60
N GLU A 60 -27.38 -23.09 0.59
CA GLU A 60 -28.06 -22.58 -0.59
C GLU A 60 -28.25 -21.06 -0.43
N VAL A 61 -27.74 -20.31 -1.40
CA VAL A 61 -27.75 -18.84 -1.37
C VAL A 61 -28.43 -18.30 -2.61
N GLY A 62 -29.36 -17.38 -2.42
CA GLY A 62 -30.03 -16.69 -3.52
C GLY A 62 -29.15 -15.68 -4.24
N GLU A 63 -29.61 -15.16 -5.37
CA GLU A 63 -28.91 -14.20 -6.23
C GLU A 63 -28.50 -12.90 -5.48
N THR A 64 -29.23 -12.52 -4.44
CA THR A 64 -28.95 -11.35 -3.61
C THR A 64 -28.08 -11.67 -2.39
N GLY A 65 -27.53 -12.88 -2.29
CA GLY A 65 -26.72 -13.32 -1.15
C GLY A 65 -27.51 -13.80 0.07
N ILE A 66 -28.85 -13.90 -0.02
CA ILE A 66 -29.68 -14.38 1.09
C ILE A 66 -29.55 -15.91 1.24
N VAL A 67 -29.17 -16.36 2.42
CA VAL A 67 -29.11 -17.79 2.78
C VAL A 67 -30.52 -18.36 2.84
N ARG A 68 -30.79 -19.42 2.06
CA ARG A 68 -32.05 -20.08 1.97
C ARG A 68 -32.09 -21.40 2.72
N GLU A 69 -31.00 -22.11 2.63
CA GLU A 69 -30.79 -23.37 3.35
C GLU A 69 -29.33 -23.44 3.83
N VAL A 70 -29.13 -24.17 4.92
CA VAL A 70 -27.80 -24.49 5.48
C VAL A 70 -27.86 -25.81 6.23
N ASP A 71 -26.77 -26.57 6.21
CA ASP A 71 -26.65 -27.83 6.93
C ASP A 71 -26.73 -27.64 8.46
N GLU A 72 -27.17 -28.69 9.15
CA GLU A 72 -27.14 -28.73 10.63
C GLU A 72 -25.74 -28.56 11.20
N GLY A 73 -24.70 -28.94 10.46
CA GLY A 73 -23.29 -28.78 10.84
C GLY A 73 -22.85 -27.33 11.12
N ILE A 74 -23.65 -26.33 10.69
CA ILE A 74 -23.37 -24.92 11.00
C ILE A 74 -23.28 -24.68 12.50
N LYS A 75 -24.12 -25.37 13.29
CA LYS A 75 -24.12 -25.28 14.74
C LYS A 75 -22.82 -25.76 15.37
N ASP A 76 -22.25 -26.84 14.87
CA ASP A 76 -21.07 -27.46 15.42
C ASP A 76 -19.82 -26.61 15.18
N ILE A 77 -19.80 -25.85 14.09
CA ILE A 77 -18.70 -24.98 13.70
C ILE A 77 -18.84 -23.58 14.30
N THR A 78 -20.03 -23.00 14.26
CA THR A 78 -20.25 -21.58 14.59
C THR A 78 -21.03 -21.34 15.90
N GLY A 79 -21.69 -22.38 16.42
CA GLY A 79 -22.63 -22.26 17.54
C GLY A 79 -24.00 -21.67 17.19
N PHE A 80 -24.20 -21.18 15.96
CA PHE A 80 -25.49 -20.67 15.51
C PHE A 80 -26.43 -21.79 15.11
N GLN A 81 -27.70 -21.67 15.45
CA GLN A 81 -28.73 -22.61 14.95
C GLN A 81 -29.02 -22.27 13.48
N LYS A 82 -29.43 -23.27 12.73
CA LYS A 82 -29.80 -23.15 11.32
C LYS A 82 -30.81 -22.01 11.07
N GLU A 83 -31.80 -21.90 11.92
CA GLU A 83 -32.86 -20.89 11.85
C GLU A 83 -32.36 -19.47 12.04
N GLU A 84 -31.25 -19.30 12.75
CA GLU A 84 -30.61 -17.99 12.97
C GLU A 84 -29.86 -17.52 11.72
N VAL A 85 -29.51 -18.42 10.81
CA VAL A 85 -28.73 -18.16 9.60
C VAL A 85 -29.62 -18.03 8.36
N ILE A 86 -30.68 -18.82 8.27
CA ILE A 86 -31.63 -18.76 7.15
C ILE A 86 -32.30 -17.38 7.11
N GLY A 87 -32.41 -16.82 5.91
CA GLY A 87 -32.98 -15.49 5.69
C GLY A 87 -32.01 -14.33 5.89
N THR A 88 -30.80 -14.58 6.41
CA THR A 88 -29.78 -13.56 6.54
C THR A 88 -28.97 -13.40 5.25
N ASN A 89 -28.34 -12.25 5.05
CA ASN A 89 -27.48 -12.05 3.89
C ASN A 89 -26.08 -12.62 4.19
N LEU A 90 -25.58 -13.51 3.35
CA LEU A 90 -24.27 -14.14 3.53
C LEU A 90 -23.15 -13.11 3.70
N TYR A 91 -23.24 -11.95 3.05
CA TYR A 91 -22.26 -10.86 3.12
C TYR A 91 -22.52 -9.83 4.25
N GLY A 92 -23.62 -9.96 4.97
CA GLY A 92 -24.02 -9.04 6.04
C GLY A 92 -24.45 -9.71 7.33
N THR A 93 -24.21 -11.01 7.46
CA THR A 93 -24.59 -11.78 8.64
C THR A 93 -23.57 -11.63 9.78
N PRO A 94 -23.95 -11.91 11.04
CA PRO A 94 -22.99 -12.09 12.10
C PRO A 94 -21.94 -13.19 11.81
N LEU A 95 -22.20 -14.08 10.85
CA LEU A 95 -21.26 -15.12 10.42
C LEU A 95 -20.07 -14.56 9.63
N LEU A 96 -20.30 -13.57 8.74
CA LEU A 96 -19.26 -12.96 7.92
C LEU A 96 -18.84 -11.58 8.49
N ASN A 97 -18.25 -11.58 9.65
CA ASN A 97 -17.89 -10.33 10.29
C ASN A 97 -16.67 -9.63 9.65
N ARG A 98 -15.84 -10.30 8.87
CA ARG A 98 -14.78 -9.71 8.05
C ARG A 98 -14.34 -10.67 6.95
N GLN A 99 -14.42 -10.26 5.69
CA GLN A 99 -13.38 -10.64 4.74
C GLN A 99 -12.12 -9.91 5.19
N ARG A 100 -11.23 -10.58 5.88
CA ARG A 100 -9.87 -10.12 5.98
C ARG A 100 -9.23 -10.43 4.64
N GLU A 101 -9.35 -9.48 3.71
CA GLU A 101 -8.55 -9.50 2.50
C GLU A 101 -7.10 -9.40 2.98
N ILE A 102 -6.39 -10.54 2.99
CA ILE A 102 -4.93 -10.51 3.12
C ILE A 102 -4.47 -10.14 1.72
N PRO A 103 -3.96 -8.91 1.52
CA PRO A 103 -3.47 -8.51 0.22
C PRO A 103 -2.33 -9.46 -0.17
N SER A 104 -2.53 -10.30 -1.17
CA SER A 104 -1.48 -11.13 -1.73
C SER A 104 -0.96 -10.50 -3.01
N ILE A 105 0.37 -10.51 -3.18
CA ILE A 105 0.96 -10.04 -4.43
C ILE A 105 0.54 -10.94 -5.58
N SER A 106 0.28 -10.32 -6.74
CA SER A 106 -0.08 -11.02 -7.97
C SER A 106 0.90 -12.16 -8.29
N GLU A 107 0.37 -13.30 -8.71
CA GLU A 107 1.17 -14.42 -9.24
C GLU A 107 2.06 -14.01 -10.43
N HIS A 108 1.70 -12.91 -11.13
CA HIS A 108 2.47 -12.38 -12.26
C HIS A 108 3.65 -11.49 -11.83
N TRP A 109 3.73 -11.08 -10.56
CA TRP A 109 4.80 -10.20 -10.09
C TRP A 109 6.17 -10.88 -10.16
N ARG A 110 6.31 -11.99 -9.47
CA ARG A 110 7.58 -12.72 -9.38
C ARG A 110 8.11 -13.26 -10.72
N PRO A 111 7.27 -13.76 -11.65
CA PRO A 111 7.74 -14.14 -12.97
C PRO A 111 8.27 -12.97 -13.84
N GLN A 112 7.81 -11.74 -13.55
CA GLN A 112 8.23 -10.56 -14.31
C GLN A 112 9.43 -9.84 -13.68
N PHE A 113 9.62 -9.95 -12.39
CA PHE A 113 10.63 -9.20 -11.63
C PHE A 113 11.45 -10.12 -10.74
N ALA A 114 12.77 -10.18 -10.98
CA ALA A 114 13.73 -10.91 -10.15
C ALA A 114 14.34 -9.95 -9.11
N PHE A 115 13.55 -9.51 -8.14
CA PHE A 115 14.05 -8.67 -7.07
C PHE A 115 14.75 -9.46 -5.96
N PRO A 116 15.63 -8.83 -5.17
CA PRO A 116 16.32 -9.51 -4.09
C PRO A 116 15.34 -10.08 -3.05
N VAL A 117 15.57 -11.34 -2.67
CA VAL A 117 14.94 -11.93 -1.49
C VAL A 117 15.86 -11.68 -0.30
N GLN A 118 15.45 -10.82 0.61
CA GLN A 118 16.22 -10.46 1.80
C GLN A 118 15.43 -10.90 3.05
N ASN A 119 16.11 -11.01 4.18
CA ASN A 119 15.52 -11.49 5.43
C ASN A 119 14.53 -10.47 6.00
N VAL A 120 13.40 -10.30 5.32
CA VAL A 120 12.24 -9.57 5.86
C VAL A 120 11.49 -10.48 6.82
N PRO A 121 10.94 -9.94 7.92
CA PRO A 121 10.26 -10.75 8.94
C PRO A 121 9.05 -11.51 8.42
N ASP A 122 8.34 -10.93 7.46
CA ASP A 122 7.14 -11.53 6.88
C ASP A 122 7.45 -12.11 5.48
N PRO A 123 7.31 -13.42 5.26
CA PRO A 123 7.55 -14.05 3.96
C PRO A 123 6.67 -13.48 2.83
N ALA A 124 5.49 -12.94 3.14
CA ALA A 124 4.62 -12.30 2.16
C ALA A 124 5.25 -11.05 1.52
N LEU A 125 6.24 -10.45 2.19
CA LEU A 125 6.98 -9.29 1.72
C LEU A 125 8.21 -9.61 0.87
N ALA A 126 8.51 -10.90 0.66
CA ALA A 126 9.62 -11.31 -0.19
C ALA A 126 9.48 -10.70 -1.60
N GLU A 127 10.59 -10.15 -2.13
CA GLU A 127 10.67 -9.48 -3.44
C GLU A 127 9.85 -8.18 -3.58
N THR A 128 9.10 -7.75 -2.56
CA THR A 128 8.45 -6.44 -2.52
C THR A 128 9.17 -5.49 -1.59
N VAL A 129 9.75 -6.02 -0.51
CA VAL A 129 10.57 -5.27 0.44
C VAL A 129 12.03 -5.74 0.30
N TYR A 130 12.88 -4.83 -0.18
CA TYR A 130 14.29 -5.12 -0.45
C TYR A 130 15.11 -3.82 -0.53
N TYR A 131 16.43 -3.94 -0.54
CA TYR A 131 17.31 -2.84 -0.93
C TYR A 131 18.34 -3.29 -1.95
N ILE A 132 18.86 -2.34 -2.70
CA ILE A 132 19.93 -2.51 -3.67
C ILE A 132 20.95 -1.40 -3.47
N ASP A 133 22.23 -1.75 -3.36
CA ASP A 133 23.33 -0.80 -3.36
C ASP A 133 23.93 -0.73 -4.76
N TYR A 134 23.93 0.47 -5.34
CA TYR A 134 24.48 0.69 -6.66
C TYR A 134 25.18 2.05 -6.75
N GLN A 135 26.46 2.05 -7.08
CA GLN A 135 27.28 3.26 -7.32
C GLN A 135 27.15 4.34 -6.24
N GLY A 136 27.16 3.95 -4.97
CA GLY A 136 27.07 4.88 -3.84
C GLY A 136 25.67 5.36 -3.49
N VAL A 137 24.66 4.69 -4.03
CA VAL A 137 23.25 4.91 -3.70
C VAL A 137 22.66 3.64 -3.12
N ARG A 138 21.99 3.74 -1.98
CA ARG A 138 21.08 2.69 -1.49
C ARG A 138 19.65 2.99 -1.92
N PHE A 139 19.10 2.10 -2.74
CA PHE A 139 17.67 2.09 -3.09
C PHE A 139 16.95 1.13 -2.16
N ILE A 140 15.91 1.60 -1.49
CA ILE A 140 15.09 0.80 -0.58
C ILE A 140 13.66 0.76 -1.11
N SER A 141 13.14 -0.43 -1.35
CA SER A 141 11.74 -0.67 -1.66
C SER A 141 10.98 -1.08 -0.41
N LEU A 142 9.87 -0.40 -0.10
CA LEU A 142 8.93 -0.77 0.94
C LEU A 142 7.57 -1.12 0.34
N ASP A 143 6.83 -1.94 1.03
CA ASP A 143 5.48 -2.31 0.65
C ASP A 143 4.45 -1.54 1.47
N SER A 144 3.82 -0.57 0.86
CA SER A 144 2.80 0.25 1.52
C SER A 144 1.38 -0.33 1.43
N ASN A 145 1.22 -1.49 0.78
CA ASN A 145 -0.06 -2.19 0.70
C ASN A 145 -0.25 -3.15 1.87
N ASN A 146 0.83 -3.81 2.32
CA ASN A 146 0.73 -4.92 3.25
C ASN A 146 1.76 -4.81 4.38
N ALA A 147 1.41 -5.35 5.56
CA ALA A 147 2.30 -5.60 6.71
C ALA A 147 3.28 -4.44 7.01
N LYS A 148 2.77 -3.20 7.01
CA LYS A 148 3.58 -1.98 7.13
C LYS A 148 4.40 -1.95 8.43
N GLU A 149 3.82 -2.41 9.52
CA GLU A 149 4.43 -2.45 10.85
C GLU A 149 5.60 -3.44 10.91
N SER A 150 5.48 -4.59 10.26
CA SER A 150 6.51 -5.63 10.27
C SER A 150 7.79 -5.19 9.55
N GLN A 151 7.70 -4.18 8.69
CA GLN A 151 8.85 -3.63 7.97
C GLN A 151 9.72 -2.68 8.80
N VAL A 152 9.23 -2.19 9.94
CA VAL A 152 9.88 -1.14 10.75
C VAL A 152 11.28 -1.55 11.22
N GLU A 153 11.38 -2.70 11.86
CA GLU A 153 12.67 -3.16 12.40
C GLU A 153 13.66 -3.56 11.29
N TRP A 154 13.16 -4.10 10.19
CA TRP A 154 13.98 -4.37 9.02
C TRP A 154 14.51 -3.06 8.40
N LEU A 155 13.64 -2.06 8.23
CA LEU A 155 14.01 -0.75 7.70
C LEU A 155 15.10 -0.07 8.53
N LYS A 156 14.98 -0.07 9.86
CA LYS A 156 16.01 0.46 10.76
C LYS A 156 17.35 -0.21 10.54
N LYS A 157 17.39 -1.55 10.55
CA LYS A 157 18.63 -2.32 10.34
C LYS A 157 19.27 -2.02 8.97
N VAL A 158 18.44 -1.91 7.93
CA VAL A 158 18.92 -1.56 6.59
C VAL A 158 19.50 -0.16 6.55
N LEU A 159 18.87 0.80 7.21
CA LEU A 159 19.37 2.18 7.26
C LEU A 159 20.63 2.31 8.15
N GLU A 160 20.69 1.63 9.29
CA GLU A 160 21.86 1.58 10.17
C GLU A 160 23.10 1.02 9.46
N SER A 161 22.91 -0.01 8.64
CA SER A 161 24.00 -0.64 7.87
C SER A 161 24.41 0.13 6.62
N ASN A 162 23.76 1.25 6.33
CA ASN A 162 23.99 1.99 5.08
C ASN A 162 25.27 2.83 5.12
N THR A 163 26.22 2.49 4.28
CA THR A 163 27.46 3.24 4.06
C THR A 163 27.46 4.06 2.77
N ASN A 164 26.37 4.03 2.01
CA ASN A 164 26.27 4.78 0.76
C ASN A 164 26.08 6.27 1.02
N ILE A 165 26.50 7.08 0.05
CA ILE A 165 26.39 8.55 0.11
C ILE A 165 24.93 9.00 0.02
N TRP A 166 24.15 8.30 -0.79
CA TRP A 166 22.75 8.64 -1.07
C TRP A 166 21.82 7.52 -0.65
N THR A 167 20.63 7.90 -0.17
CA THR A 167 19.55 6.97 0.16
C THR A 167 18.28 7.42 -0.51
N ILE A 168 17.73 6.55 -1.35
CA ILE A 168 16.45 6.75 -2.05
C ILE A 168 15.48 5.65 -1.60
N VAL A 169 14.32 6.04 -1.10
CA VAL A 169 13.27 5.10 -0.66
C VAL A 169 12.09 5.21 -1.60
N THR A 170 11.51 4.08 -1.97
CA THR A 170 10.32 4.03 -2.81
C THR A 170 9.25 3.15 -2.21
N PHE A 171 8.00 3.57 -2.30
CA PHE A 171 6.79 2.83 -1.96
C PHE A 171 5.59 3.45 -2.69
N HIS A 172 4.50 2.69 -2.79
CA HIS A 172 3.39 3.07 -3.66
C HIS A 172 2.57 4.26 -3.12
N HIS A 173 2.03 4.17 -1.89
CA HIS A 173 1.15 5.20 -1.35
C HIS A 173 1.95 6.40 -0.84
N PRO A 174 1.68 7.64 -1.31
CA PRO A 174 2.47 8.80 -0.91
C PRO A 174 2.25 9.18 0.55
N MET A 175 3.32 9.61 1.24
CA MET A 175 3.20 10.15 2.60
C MET A 175 2.41 11.45 2.65
N PHE A 176 2.48 12.22 1.59
CA PHE A 176 1.80 13.51 1.42
C PHE A 176 1.10 13.53 0.07
N SER A 177 -0.21 13.58 0.10
CA SER A 177 -1.03 13.57 -1.10
C SER A 177 -1.69 14.93 -1.35
N PRO A 178 -1.65 15.46 -2.59
CA PRO A 178 -2.42 16.63 -2.97
C PRO A 178 -3.89 16.28 -3.32
N GLY A 179 -4.19 14.99 -3.52
CA GLY A 179 -5.53 14.51 -3.86
C GLY A 179 -6.50 14.49 -2.66
N SER A 180 -7.79 14.54 -2.91
CA SER A 180 -8.82 14.38 -1.87
C SER A 180 -8.81 12.95 -1.35
N ASP A 181 -8.91 12.81 -0.03
CA ASP A 181 -9.07 11.54 0.70
C ASP A 181 -8.01 10.46 0.36
N ARG A 182 -6.82 10.92 -0.07
CA ARG A 182 -5.70 10.06 -0.46
C ARG A 182 -4.46 10.25 0.42
N ASP A 183 -4.59 11.03 1.49
CA ASP A 183 -3.52 11.24 2.45
C ASP A 183 -3.28 9.99 3.32
N ASN A 184 -2.03 9.72 3.63
CA ASN A 184 -1.62 8.50 4.34
C ASN A 184 -0.93 8.82 5.69
N PRO A 185 -1.67 9.32 6.69
CA PRO A 185 -1.10 9.67 7.99
C PRO A 185 -0.49 8.47 8.72
N GLU A 186 -1.01 7.30 8.50
CA GLU A 186 -0.50 6.04 9.05
C GLU A 186 0.95 5.77 8.62
N ILE A 187 1.22 5.83 7.32
CA ILE A 187 2.57 5.66 6.76
C ILE A 187 3.50 6.76 7.29
N ARG A 188 3.03 8.00 7.39
CA ARG A 188 3.81 9.09 7.99
C ARG A 188 4.17 8.81 9.43
N LYS A 189 3.21 8.40 10.26
CA LYS A 189 3.45 8.10 11.67
C LYS A 189 4.44 6.95 11.86
N LEU A 190 4.37 5.96 10.98
CA LEU A 190 5.15 4.72 11.11
C LEU A 190 6.58 4.85 10.58
N TRP A 191 6.75 5.35 9.36
CA TRP A 191 8.04 5.33 8.68
C TRP A 191 8.78 6.66 8.67
N LYS A 192 8.07 7.80 8.60
CA LYS A 192 8.73 9.09 8.47
C LYS A 192 9.71 9.43 9.59
N PRO A 193 9.43 9.14 10.89
CA PRO A 193 10.41 9.37 11.95
C PRO A 193 11.72 8.61 11.74
N ILE A 194 11.66 7.37 11.23
CA ILE A 194 12.83 6.54 10.94
C ILE A 194 13.61 7.12 9.75
N LEU A 195 12.89 7.44 8.67
CA LEU A 195 13.51 8.00 7.47
C LEU A 195 14.19 9.35 7.75
N ASP A 196 13.63 10.14 8.66
CA ASP A 196 14.22 11.42 9.10
C ASP A 196 15.45 11.21 9.99
N GLU A 197 15.38 10.29 10.95
CA GLU A 197 16.49 9.94 11.84
C GLU A 197 17.74 9.53 11.03
N PHE A 198 17.55 8.69 10.03
CA PHE A 198 18.62 8.22 9.14
C PHE A 198 18.89 9.14 7.94
N LYS A 199 18.24 10.31 7.89
CA LYS A 199 18.48 11.37 6.88
C LYS A 199 18.35 10.87 5.44
N VAL A 200 17.29 10.12 5.16
CA VAL A 200 16.96 9.70 3.79
C VAL A 200 16.87 10.93 2.89
N ASP A 201 17.46 10.86 1.71
CA ASP A 201 17.59 12.02 0.82
C ASP A 201 16.34 12.26 -0.02
N LEU A 202 15.77 11.19 -0.59
CA LEU A 202 14.66 11.26 -1.52
C LEU A 202 13.67 10.13 -1.29
N ILE A 203 12.38 10.46 -1.31
CA ILE A 203 11.28 9.48 -1.28
C ILE A 203 10.50 9.62 -2.59
N LEU A 204 10.30 8.49 -3.27
CA LEU A 204 9.54 8.40 -4.51
C LEU A 204 8.28 7.56 -4.29
N SER A 205 7.14 8.07 -4.68
CA SER A 205 5.86 7.38 -4.56
C SER A 205 4.94 7.62 -5.76
N GLY A 206 3.91 6.80 -5.86
CA GLY A 206 2.89 6.83 -6.90
C GLY A 206 1.49 6.98 -6.32
N HIS A 207 0.57 6.10 -6.74
CA HIS A 207 -0.82 6.01 -6.28
C HIS A 207 -1.70 7.20 -6.63
N ASP A 208 -1.27 8.41 -6.31
CA ASP A 208 -1.96 9.63 -6.74
C ASP A 208 -1.63 9.92 -8.19
N HIS A 209 -2.67 10.10 -8.97
CA HIS A 209 -2.54 10.42 -10.37
C HIS A 209 -2.40 11.95 -10.56
N THR A 210 -1.52 12.52 -9.76
CA THR A 210 -1.09 13.92 -9.78
C THR A 210 0.42 13.96 -9.64
N TYR A 211 0.99 15.13 -9.77
CA TYR A 211 2.38 15.39 -9.40
C TYR A 211 2.41 16.31 -8.18
N ALA A 212 3.21 15.95 -7.18
CA ALA A 212 3.53 16.85 -6.10
C ALA A 212 4.95 16.57 -5.58
N ARG A 213 5.69 17.64 -5.31
CA ARG A 213 7.00 17.60 -4.71
C ARG A 213 7.07 18.54 -3.53
N THR A 214 7.53 18.02 -2.40
CA THR A 214 7.87 18.86 -1.25
C THR A 214 9.17 19.62 -1.51
N GLY A 215 9.33 20.74 -0.86
CA GLY A 215 10.59 21.47 -0.79
C GLY A 215 11.04 21.62 0.65
N GLN A 216 12.12 22.31 0.87
CA GLN A 216 12.43 22.81 2.21
C GLN A 216 11.45 23.95 2.53
N ILE A 217 10.34 23.60 3.17
CA ILE A 217 9.33 24.60 3.52
C ILE A 217 9.76 25.26 4.82
N ALA A 218 10.39 26.41 4.71
CA ALA A 218 10.78 27.24 5.85
C ALA A 218 9.64 28.06 6.48
N SER A 219 8.39 27.88 6.06
CA SER A 219 7.30 28.77 6.45
C SER A 219 6.41 28.18 7.54
N LYS A 220 6.34 28.85 8.69
CA LYS A 220 5.35 28.65 9.76
C LYS A 220 3.91 29.02 9.37
N LYS A 221 3.66 29.45 8.15
CA LYS A 221 2.39 29.99 7.68
C LYS A 221 1.64 29.08 6.69
N ILE A 222 1.93 27.79 6.67
CA ILE A 222 1.20 26.86 5.81
C ILE A 222 -0.12 26.54 6.50
N MET A 223 -1.22 26.99 5.94
CA MET A 223 -2.56 26.60 6.38
C MET A 223 -2.91 25.22 5.80
N ASN A 224 -3.66 24.41 6.56
CA ASN A 224 -4.08 23.05 6.17
C ASN A 224 -2.93 22.05 5.96
N ILE A 225 -1.97 22.03 6.85
CA ILE A 225 -0.94 21.00 6.87
C ILE A 225 -1.58 19.63 7.17
N PRO A 226 -1.26 18.56 6.42
CA PRO A 226 -1.75 17.23 6.70
C PRO A 226 -1.36 16.76 8.11
N GLU A 227 -2.20 15.93 8.74
CA GLU A 227 -1.93 15.37 10.07
C GLU A 227 -0.55 14.70 10.12
N GLY A 228 0.23 15.02 11.14
CA GLY A 228 1.59 14.51 11.33
C GLY A 228 2.66 15.20 10.49
N TYR A 229 2.30 16.17 9.66
CA TYR A 229 3.26 16.90 8.82
C TYR A 229 4.33 17.64 9.64
N GLU A 230 3.93 18.36 10.70
CA GLU A 230 4.86 19.12 11.54
C GLU A 230 5.93 18.25 12.21
N LYS A 231 5.59 17.01 12.54
CA LYS A 231 6.53 16.02 13.10
C LYS A 231 7.29 15.27 12.02
N ALA A 232 6.69 15.11 10.85
CA ALA A 232 7.21 14.30 9.75
C ALA A 232 8.08 15.09 8.77
N TYR A 233 7.95 16.40 8.74
CA TYR A 233 8.73 17.27 7.87
C TYR A 233 9.61 18.21 8.68
N ASP A 234 10.91 17.97 8.64
CA ASP A 234 11.93 18.88 9.18
C ASP A 234 12.82 19.37 8.03
N PRO A 235 12.76 20.66 7.67
CA PRO A 235 13.61 21.22 6.62
C PRO A 235 15.11 21.10 6.94
N LYS A 236 15.48 20.84 8.20
CA LYS A 236 16.86 20.59 8.61
C LYS A 236 17.35 19.19 8.20
N ILE A 237 16.46 18.25 7.97
CA ILE A 237 16.78 16.87 7.57
C ILE A 237 17.01 16.77 6.06
N GLY A 238 16.30 17.58 5.28
CA GLY A 238 16.53 17.71 3.83
C GLY A 238 15.92 16.61 2.97
N THR A 239 15.02 15.78 3.52
CA THR A 239 14.29 14.78 2.73
C THR A 239 13.29 15.44 1.79
N VAL A 240 13.32 15.08 0.51
CA VAL A 240 12.33 15.50 -0.48
C VAL A 240 11.39 14.33 -0.78
N ASN A 241 10.09 14.59 -0.74
CA ASN A 241 9.06 13.62 -1.13
C ASN A 241 8.51 14.01 -2.50
N VAL A 242 8.44 13.03 -3.39
CA VAL A 242 7.86 13.18 -4.72
C VAL A 242 6.77 12.12 -4.90
N VAL A 243 5.59 12.56 -5.32
CA VAL A 243 4.56 11.69 -5.90
C VAL A 243 4.42 12.04 -7.37
N SER A 244 4.37 11.04 -8.22
CA SER A 244 4.30 11.27 -9.66
C SER A 244 3.42 10.24 -10.37
N VAL A 245 2.85 10.67 -11.49
CA VAL A 245 2.03 9.85 -12.37
C VAL A 245 2.56 9.90 -13.80
N SER A 246 2.63 8.75 -14.44
CA SER A 246 2.98 8.61 -15.85
C SER A 246 1.82 8.11 -16.73
N GLY A 247 0.80 7.52 -16.12
CA GLY A 247 -0.38 6.99 -16.81
C GLY A 247 -1.39 8.06 -17.23
N PRO A 248 -2.35 7.72 -18.11
CA PRO A 248 -3.30 8.68 -18.66
C PRO A 248 -4.44 9.05 -17.69
N LYS A 249 -4.70 8.24 -16.67
CA LYS A 249 -5.72 8.55 -15.67
C LYS A 249 -5.19 9.62 -14.71
N MET A 250 -5.94 10.71 -14.57
CA MET A 250 -5.53 11.87 -13.78
C MET A 250 -6.56 12.20 -12.70
N TYR A 251 -6.06 12.75 -11.58
CA TYR A 251 -6.89 13.24 -10.48
C TYR A 251 -6.70 14.73 -10.29
N LYS A 252 -7.66 15.36 -9.58
CA LYS A 252 -7.63 16.77 -9.25
C LYS A 252 -6.87 17.05 -7.97
N ILE A 253 -6.16 18.14 -7.94
CA ILE A 253 -5.49 18.67 -6.75
C ILE A 253 -6.53 19.37 -5.87
N THR A 254 -6.62 18.95 -4.62
CA THR A 254 -7.54 19.55 -3.63
C THR A 254 -6.80 20.12 -2.42
N LYS A 255 -5.59 19.64 -2.15
CA LYS A 255 -4.73 20.06 -1.04
C LYS A 255 -3.30 20.17 -1.54
N GLY A 256 -2.63 21.27 -1.29
CA GLY A 256 -1.30 21.45 -1.84
C GLY A 256 -0.37 22.33 -1.01
N ALA A 257 -0.81 22.75 0.19
CA ALA A 257 -0.04 23.68 1.02
C ALA A 257 1.38 23.18 1.39
N PHE A 258 1.59 21.86 1.41
CA PHE A 258 2.87 21.22 1.67
C PHE A 258 3.81 21.17 0.46
N ALA A 259 3.28 21.33 -0.75
CA ALA A 259 4.04 21.10 -1.97
C ALA A 259 4.69 22.38 -2.48
N LYS A 260 5.93 22.26 -2.93
CA LYS A 260 6.67 23.32 -3.63
C LYS A 260 6.29 23.38 -5.11
N ARG A 261 6.01 22.23 -5.70
CA ARG A 261 5.61 22.07 -7.10
C ARG A 261 4.48 21.07 -7.21
N MET A 262 3.49 21.35 -8.04
CA MET A 262 2.35 20.47 -8.28
C MET A 262 1.91 20.54 -9.73
N ALA A 263 1.32 19.44 -10.24
CA ALA A 263 0.61 19.38 -11.51
C ALA A 263 -0.56 18.41 -11.45
N GLU A 264 -1.62 18.73 -12.17
CA GLU A 264 -2.70 17.83 -12.54
C GLU A 264 -2.81 17.79 -14.08
N ASP A 265 -3.51 16.80 -14.60
CA ASP A 265 -3.71 16.61 -16.05
C ASP A 265 -2.38 16.59 -16.86
N THR A 266 -1.31 16.05 -16.25
CA THR A 266 0.04 16.08 -16.83
C THR A 266 0.76 14.78 -16.56
N GLN A 267 1.08 14.02 -17.62
CA GLN A 267 1.91 12.80 -17.55
C GLN A 267 3.38 13.20 -17.46
N LEU A 268 4.06 12.68 -16.46
CA LEU A 268 5.46 12.99 -16.17
C LEU A 268 6.31 11.73 -16.03
N TYR A 269 7.54 11.80 -16.50
CA TYR A 269 8.61 10.86 -16.20
C TYR A 269 9.80 11.58 -15.59
N GLN A 270 10.64 10.86 -14.84
CA GLN A 270 11.73 11.45 -14.08
C GLN A 270 13.09 10.90 -14.54
N ILE A 271 14.08 11.78 -14.56
CA ILE A 271 15.49 11.43 -14.71
C ILE A 271 16.24 11.95 -13.48
N ILE A 272 16.97 11.05 -12.82
CA ILE A 272 17.73 11.36 -11.61
C ILE A 272 19.21 11.08 -11.90
N ASP A 273 20.02 12.13 -11.96
CA ASP A 273 21.47 12.03 -12.10
C ASP A 273 22.10 12.11 -10.72
N VAL A 274 23.00 11.19 -10.41
CA VAL A 274 23.63 11.11 -9.09
C VAL A 274 25.14 11.07 -9.23
N ASN A 275 25.83 11.86 -8.44
CA ASN A 275 27.27 11.74 -8.20
C ASN A 275 27.59 11.89 -6.71
N GLN A 276 28.86 11.85 -6.31
CA GLN A 276 29.26 11.91 -4.90
C GLN A 276 28.75 13.14 -4.14
N SER A 277 28.58 14.27 -4.80
CA SER A 277 28.24 15.54 -4.15
C SER A 277 26.85 16.05 -4.47
N ARG A 278 26.21 15.55 -5.55
CA ARG A 278 24.94 16.07 -6.06
C ARG A 278 24.04 14.96 -6.56
N LEU A 279 22.75 15.04 -6.18
CA LEU A 279 21.64 14.37 -6.81
C LEU A 279 20.83 15.43 -7.54
N ARG A 280 20.62 15.27 -8.86
CA ARG A 280 19.81 16.15 -9.69
C ARG A 280 18.57 15.40 -10.13
N PHE A 281 17.43 15.91 -9.75
CA PHE A 281 16.12 15.40 -10.15
C PHE A 281 15.51 16.28 -11.23
N ARG A 282 14.99 15.68 -12.28
CA ARG A 282 14.29 16.36 -13.35
C ARG A 282 13.01 15.60 -13.70
N ALA A 283 11.87 16.29 -13.76
CA ALA A 283 10.61 15.76 -14.22
C ALA A 283 10.27 16.36 -15.58
N PHE A 284 9.97 15.51 -16.55
CA PHE A 284 9.64 15.90 -17.91
C PHE A 284 8.20 15.49 -18.23
N LYS A 285 7.50 16.33 -18.98
CA LYS A 285 6.23 15.94 -19.61
C LYS A 285 6.47 14.83 -20.64
N ALA A 286 5.42 14.07 -20.97
CA ALA A 286 5.49 13.06 -22.02
C ALA A 286 5.96 13.64 -23.39
N THR A 287 5.82 14.94 -23.60
CA THR A 287 6.32 15.68 -24.77
C THR A 287 7.83 15.93 -24.75
N GLY A 288 8.53 15.64 -23.65
CA GLY A 288 9.96 15.94 -23.46
C GLY A 288 10.23 17.34 -22.88
N GLU A 289 9.22 18.14 -22.62
CA GLU A 289 9.36 19.46 -21.98
C GLU A 289 9.71 19.30 -20.49
N LEU A 290 10.73 20.02 -20.03
CA LEU A 290 11.09 20.05 -18.60
C LEU A 290 10.00 20.75 -17.80
N TYR A 291 9.46 20.06 -16.81
CA TYR A 291 8.39 20.58 -15.94
C TYR A 291 8.91 21.01 -14.55
N ASP A 292 9.76 20.21 -13.94
CA ASP A 292 10.32 20.49 -12.62
C ASP A 292 11.78 20.04 -12.53
N GLU A 293 12.57 20.77 -11.79
CA GLU A 293 13.95 20.44 -11.54
C GLU A 293 14.39 20.91 -10.13
N PHE A 294 15.20 20.09 -9.48
CA PHE A 294 15.93 20.48 -8.30
C PHE A 294 17.23 19.67 -8.16
N SER A 295 18.12 20.17 -7.32
CA SER A 295 19.31 19.43 -6.91
C SER A 295 19.43 19.39 -5.40
N LEU A 296 19.83 18.23 -4.87
CA LEU A 296 20.32 18.07 -3.51
C LEU A 296 21.84 18.07 -3.55
N LYS A 297 22.47 18.91 -2.76
CA LYS A 297 23.94 18.96 -2.62
C LYS A 297 24.33 18.51 -1.23
N LYS A 298 25.23 17.52 -1.15
CA LYS A 298 25.81 17.07 0.12
C LYS A 298 26.64 18.18 0.75
N ARG A 299 26.55 18.29 2.06
CA ARG A 299 27.36 19.22 2.87
C ARG A 299 27.87 18.51 4.11
N GLU A 300 29.16 18.56 4.35
CA GLU A 300 29.76 17.93 5.51
C GLU A 300 29.13 18.45 6.82
N GLY A 301 28.71 17.54 7.69
CA GLY A 301 28.11 17.85 8.99
C GLY A 301 26.78 18.62 8.95
N LYS A 302 26.19 18.84 7.78
CA LYS A 302 24.95 19.61 7.59
C LYS A 302 23.93 18.85 6.75
N PRO A 303 22.63 19.16 6.87
CA PRO A 303 21.62 18.66 5.94
C PRO A 303 21.95 19.05 4.50
N ASN A 304 21.44 18.28 3.55
CA ASN A 304 21.59 18.61 2.14
C ASN A 304 21.11 20.03 1.83
N LEU A 305 21.75 20.68 0.89
CA LEU A 305 21.27 21.93 0.33
C LEU A 305 20.33 21.61 -0.84
N LEU A 306 19.06 21.97 -0.72
CA LEU A 306 18.13 21.96 -1.84
C LEU A 306 18.36 23.22 -2.69
N VAL A 307 18.57 23.03 -3.98
CA VAL A 307 18.68 24.09 -4.99
C VAL A 307 17.59 23.86 -6.00
N GLU A 308 16.68 24.81 -6.11
CA GLU A 308 15.62 24.81 -7.13
C GLU A 308 16.23 25.11 -8.51
N GLY A 309 15.69 24.46 -9.55
CA GLY A 309 16.10 24.68 -10.95
C GLY A 309 15.23 25.70 -11.67
#